data_489ef6549a1fce48c34b9090f53334e2
#
_entry.id   489ef6549a1fce48c34b9090f53334e2
#
_cell.length_a   1.000
_cell.length_b   1.000
_cell.length_c   1.000
_cell.angle_alpha   90.00
_cell.angle_beta   90.00
_cell.angle_gamma   90.00
#
_symmetry.space_group_name_H-M   'P 1'
#
loop_
_entity.id
_entity.type
_entity.pdbx_description
1 polymer ?
#
loop_
_entity_poly.entity_id
_entity_poly.type
_entity_poly.pdbx_seq_one_letter_code
_entity_poly.pdbx_strand_id
1 'polypeptide(L)'
;MTTTASSSSSSSSSSSSSSSGKKNLLQTQLDTNRIKNRRECLPIPTAIIAVKSSGGGDENTLYKKLEVDFETKIKRYNPKFEMISCPQNPKNEKGIEEQKASEGERVMKKIDARDFVVLMCERGQSYTSERFASDVLCKSGDLGHGRLVFVIGGPFGHGEEVRARADVSLRLSEMVMNHRVARMVLLEQIYRAWTIVRGEPYHH
;
A
#
# COMPACT_ATOMS: atom_id res chain seq x y z
N MET A 1 -11.79 74.37 6.37
CA MET A 1 -11.91 73.83 5.01
C MET A 1 -11.10 72.55 4.97
N THR A 2 -11.71 71.50 4.81
CA THR A 2 -11.51 70.26 4.09
C THR A 2 -11.97 69.04 4.86
N THR A 3 -12.93 68.42 4.29
CA THR A 3 -13.73 67.27 4.70
C THR A 3 -12.93 65.96 4.75
N THR A 4 -13.15 65.22 5.79
CA THR A 4 -12.71 63.84 5.91
C THR A 4 -13.83 62.89 5.44
N ALA A 5 -13.52 62.01 4.49
CA ALA A 5 -14.40 60.93 4.09
C ALA A 5 -13.94 59.60 4.73
N SER A 6 -14.82 59.01 5.48
CA SER A 6 -14.68 57.65 6.05
C SER A 6 -15.20 56.61 5.06
N SER A 7 -14.39 55.66 4.68
CA SER A 7 -14.81 54.48 3.91
C SER A 7 -14.86 53.26 4.82
N SER A 8 -16.05 52.73 5.00
CA SER A 8 -16.34 51.47 5.67
C SER A 8 -16.05 50.29 4.73
N SER A 9 -15.15 49.38 5.12
CA SER A 9 -14.93 48.11 4.43
C SER A 9 -15.70 47.00 5.15
N SER A 10 -16.71 46.51 4.48
CA SER A 10 -17.47 45.29 4.87
C SER A 10 -16.67 44.05 4.54
N SER A 11 -16.33 43.29 5.58
CA SER A 11 -15.72 41.96 5.44
C SER A 11 -16.78 40.90 5.12
N SER A 12 -16.76 40.38 3.90
CA SER A 12 -17.52 39.19 3.51
C SER A 12 -16.69 37.94 3.84
N SER A 13 -17.07 37.24 4.91
CA SER A 13 -16.56 35.90 5.21
C SER A 13 -17.29 34.88 4.32
N SER A 14 -16.60 34.36 3.31
CA SER A 14 -17.12 33.33 2.44
C SER A 14 -16.94 31.92 3.02
N SER A 15 -18.04 31.22 3.14
CA SER A 15 -18.21 29.83 3.51
C SER A 15 -17.60 28.86 2.46
N SER A 16 -16.39 28.36 2.69
CA SER A 16 -15.74 27.38 1.78
C SER A 16 -15.53 25.97 2.38
N SER A 17 -16.02 25.71 3.61
CA SER A 17 -15.76 24.44 4.30
C SER A 17 -16.77 23.30 4.04
N SER A 18 -17.92 23.57 3.40
CA SER A 18 -18.96 22.56 3.16
C SER A 18 -18.85 21.74 1.86
N SER A 19 -18.02 22.17 0.90
CA SER A 19 -17.92 21.52 -0.41
C SER A 19 -16.92 20.34 -0.43
N SER A 20 -15.89 20.37 0.42
CA SER A 20 -14.87 19.31 0.46
C SER A 20 -15.39 18.02 1.09
N GLY A 21 -16.17 18.11 2.17
CA GLY A 21 -16.77 16.95 2.83
C GLY A 21 -17.80 16.20 1.97
N LYS A 22 -18.62 16.93 1.21
CA LYS A 22 -19.59 16.31 0.28
C LYS A 22 -18.91 15.60 -0.90
N LYS A 23 -17.83 16.16 -1.43
CA LYS A 23 -17.05 15.52 -2.51
C LYS A 23 -16.41 14.22 -2.04
N ASN A 24 -15.85 14.18 -0.82
CA ASN A 24 -15.27 12.97 -0.27
C ASN A 24 -16.32 11.88 -0.01
N LEU A 25 -17.49 12.26 0.52
CA LEU A 25 -18.58 11.30 0.78
C LEU A 25 -19.14 10.68 -0.50
N LEU A 26 -19.33 11.50 -1.53
CA LEU A 26 -19.77 11.05 -2.86
C LEU A 26 -18.73 10.13 -3.51
N GLN A 27 -17.45 10.45 -3.39
CA GLN A 27 -16.38 9.62 -3.91
C GLN A 27 -16.33 8.27 -3.20
N THR A 28 -16.43 8.26 -1.88
CA THR A 28 -16.50 7.01 -1.08
C THR A 28 -17.71 6.16 -1.47
N GLN A 29 -18.89 6.78 -1.69
CA GLN A 29 -20.09 6.06 -2.13
C GLN A 29 -19.93 5.49 -3.56
N LEU A 30 -19.30 6.22 -4.47
CA LEU A 30 -19.00 5.74 -5.82
C LEU A 30 -18.04 4.56 -5.79
N ASP A 31 -17.01 4.62 -4.95
CA ASP A 31 -16.02 3.55 -4.79
C ASP A 31 -16.65 2.30 -4.17
N THR A 32 -17.53 2.46 -3.17
CA THR A 32 -18.30 1.35 -2.56
C THR A 32 -19.28 0.73 -3.57
N ASN A 33 -19.95 1.52 -4.40
CA ASN A 33 -20.85 1.01 -5.43
C ASN A 33 -20.08 0.32 -6.56
N ARG A 34 -18.86 0.76 -6.87
CA ARG A 34 -17.96 0.08 -7.80
C ARG A 34 -17.59 -1.32 -7.31
N ILE A 35 -17.36 -1.49 -6.00
CA ILE A 35 -17.08 -2.80 -5.39
C ILE A 35 -18.32 -3.69 -5.46
N LYS A 36 -19.49 -3.17 -5.10
CA LYS A 36 -20.76 -3.93 -5.12
C LYS A 36 -21.20 -4.39 -6.53
N ASN A 37 -20.87 -3.62 -7.56
CA ASN A 37 -21.21 -3.92 -8.96
C ASN A 37 -20.14 -4.77 -9.68
N ARG A 38 -19.00 -5.06 -9.04
CA ARG A 38 -18.00 -5.97 -9.61
C ARG A 38 -18.45 -7.42 -9.41
N ARG A 39 -18.35 -8.21 -10.49
CA ARG A 39 -18.33 -9.67 -10.42
C ARG A 39 -17.38 -10.08 -9.32
N GLU A 40 -17.71 -11.12 -8.56
CA GLU A 40 -16.97 -11.59 -7.39
C GLU A 40 -15.46 -11.43 -7.57
N CYS A 41 -14.85 -10.59 -6.72
CA CYS A 41 -13.39 -10.46 -6.67
C CYS A 41 -12.81 -11.82 -6.22
N LEU A 42 -12.30 -12.57 -7.17
CA LEU A 42 -11.70 -13.87 -6.89
C LEU A 42 -10.27 -13.68 -6.36
N PRO A 43 -9.90 -14.39 -5.30
CA PRO A 43 -8.55 -14.32 -4.77
C PRO A 43 -7.56 -14.95 -5.76
N ILE A 44 -6.60 -14.16 -6.22
CA ILE A 44 -5.42 -14.66 -6.92
C ILE A 44 -4.29 -14.90 -5.91
N PRO A 45 -3.32 -15.77 -6.19
CA PRO A 45 -2.14 -15.91 -5.35
C PRO A 45 -1.55 -14.55 -5.02
N THR A 46 -1.24 -14.30 -3.76
CA THR A 46 -0.75 -13.00 -3.31
C THR A 46 0.49 -13.16 -2.44
N ALA A 47 1.55 -12.43 -2.73
CA ALA A 47 2.80 -12.47 -1.97
C ALA A 47 3.21 -11.09 -1.47
N ILE A 48 3.84 -11.05 -0.30
CA ILE A 48 4.65 -9.91 0.16
C ILE A 48 6.11 -10.34 0.10
N ILE A 49 6.89 -9.71 -0.78
CA ILE A 49 8.34 -9.85 -0.85
C ILE A 49 8.96 -8.71 -0.05
N ALA A 50 9.65 -9.04 1.03
CA ALA A 50 10.28 -8.03 1.89
C ALA A 50 11.77 -8.29 2.08
N VAL A 51 12.59 -7.24 1.90
CA VAL A 51 14.00 -7.27 2.25
C VAL A 51 14.13 -7.30 3.78
N LYS A 52 14.89 -8.27 4.31
CA LYS A 52 15.11 -8.41 5.76
C LYS A 52 15.86 -7.18 6.30
N SER A 53 15.52 -6.78 7.52
CA SER A 53 16.31 -5.81 8.29
C SER A 53 17.50 -6.50 8.97
N SER A 54 18.64 -5.84 9.00
CA SER A 54 19.85 -6.32 9.71
C SER A 54 19.70 -6.41 11.22
N GLY A 55 18.63 -5.94 11.79
CA GLY A 55 18.33 -6.05 13.23
C GLY A 55 17.35 -7.17 13.56
N GLY A 56 17.33 -8.25 12.79
CA GLY A 56 16.44 -9.41 12.94
C GLY A 56 16.70 -10.19 14.21
N GLY A 57 16.53 -9.58 15.36
CA GLY A 57 16.41 -10.27 16.61
C GLY A 57 15.09 -11.02 16.68
N ASP A 58 15.19 -12.23 17.16
CA ASP A 58 14.17 -13.05 17.80
C ASP A 58 12.87 -13.29 17.02
N GLU A 59 12.66 -14.52 16.59
CA GLU A 59 11.39 -14.99 16.00
C GLU A 59 10.19 -14.79 16.94
N ASN A 60 10.43 -14.51 18.21
CA ASN A 60 9.43 -14.33 19.25
C ASN A 60 9.06 -12.85 19.51
N THR A 61 9.41 -11.94 18.62
CA THR A 61 9.06 -10.52 18.76
C THR A 61 7.55 -10.30 18.62
N LEU A 62 7.04 -9.23 19.23
CA LEU A 62 5.65 -8.79 19.08
C LEU A 62 5.26 -8.63 17.61
N TYR A 63 6.16 -8.09 16.78
CA TYR A 63 5.93 -7.95 15.33
C TYR A 63 5.68 -9.30 14.67
N LYS A 64 6.45 -10.35 15.00
CA LYS A 64 6.26 -11.67 14.40
C LYS A 64 4.92 -12.28 14.78
N LYS A 65 4.50 -12.11 16.02
CA LYS A 65 3.17 -12.57 16.47
C LYS A 65 2.05 -11.88 15.72
N LEU A 66 2.13 -10.55 15.52
CA LEU A 66 1.15 -9.79 14.75
C LEU A 66 1.16 -10.18 13.27
N GLU A 67 2.34 -10.40 12.67
CA GLU A 67 2.45 -10.89 11.29
C GLU A 67 1.72 -12.21 11.10
N VAL A 68 1.95 -13.18 11.99
CA VAL A 68 1.29 -14.49 11.96
C VAL A 68 -0.23 -14.36 12.14
N ASP A 69 -0.69 -13.47 13.02
CA ASP A 69 -2.12 -13.22 13.23
C ASP A 69 -2.78 -12.68 11.94
N PHE A 70 -2.21 -11.63 11.33
CA PHE A 70 -2.73 -11.10 10.08
C PHE A 70 -2.60 -12.08 8.91
N GLU A 71 -1.51 -12.78 8.79
CA GLU A 71 -1.33 -13.82 7.78
C GLU A 71 -2.43 -14.89 7.89
N THR A 72 -2.73 -15.33 9.11
CA THR A 72 -3.80 -16.29 9.38
C THR A 72 -5.16 -15.73 8.99
N LYS A 73 -5.44 -14.47 9.32
CA LYS A 73 -6.70 -13.79 8.96
C LYS A 73 -6.84 -13.64 7.44
N ILE A 74 -5.78 -13.22 6.75
CA ILE A 74 -5.76 -13.07 5.29
C ILE A 74 -6.00 -14.42 4.60
N LYS A 75 -5.38 -15.51 5.09
CA LYS A 75 -5.53 -16.85 4.51
C LYS A 75 -6.95 -17.41 4.56
N ARG A 76 -7.85 -16.85 5.39
CA ARG A 76 -9.28 -17.20 5.36
C ARG A 76 -9.94 -16.77 4.05
N TYR A 77 -9.48 -15.67 3.45
CA TYR A 77 -9.98 -15.12 2.17
C TYR A 77 -9.14 -15.59 0.99
N ASN A 78 -7.83 -15.66 1.19
CA ASN A 78 -6.86 -16.03 0.17
C ASN A 78 -5.88 -17.09 0.70
N PRO A 79 -6.21 -18.39 0.56
CA PRO A 79 -5.35 -19.49 1.04
C PRO A 79 -3.95 -19.52 0.41
N LYS A 80 -3.78 -18.87 -0.76
CA LYS A 80 -2.51 -18.76 -1.49
C LYS A 80 -1.74 -17.48 -1.15
N PHE A 81 -2.00 -16.90 0.03
CA PHE A 81 -1.21 -15.78 0.55
C PHE A 81 0.09 -16.27 1.18
N GLU A 82 1.20 -15.62 0.86
CA GLU A 82 2.53 -15.96 1.38
C GLU A 82 3.40 -14.75 1.68
N MET A 83 4.35 -14.93 2.60
CA MET A 83 5.37 -13.94 2.94
C MET A 83 6.76 -14.45 2.55
N ILE A 84 7.43 -13.72 1.66
CA ILE A 84 8.74 -14.10 1.10
C ILE A 84 9.80 -13.13 1.60
N SER A 85 10.80 -13.65 2.30
CA SER A 85 11.93 -12.84 2.77
C SER A 85 13.09 -12.84 1.79
N CYS A 86 13.70 -11.68 1.58
CA CYS A 86 14.98 -11.52 0.88
C CYS A 86 16.07 -11.09 1.86
N PRO A 87 17.29 -11.62 1.78
CA PRO A 87 18.40 -11.12 2.59
C PRO A 87 18.71 -9.67 2.26
N GLN A 88 19.00 -8.86 3.28
CA GLN A 88 19.55 -7.53 3.11
C GLN A 88 21.02 -7.64 2.69
N ASN A 89 21.43 -6.78 1.75
CA ASN A 89 22.79 -6.68 1.27
C ASN A 89 23.51 -8.05 1.10
N PRO A 90 22.98 -8.96 0.27
CA PRO A 90 23.45 -10.35 0.20
C PRO A 90 24.89 -10.50 -0.28
N LYS A 91 25.44 -9.48 -0.92
CA LYS A 91 26.81 -9.45 -1.45
C LYS A 91 27.78 -8.63 -0.59
N ASN A 92 27.34 -8.10 0.57
CA ASN A 92 28.15 -7.21 1.42
C ASN A 92 28.65 -5.94 0.69
N GLU A 93 27.87 -5.40 -0.21
CA GLU A 93 28.20 -4.18 -0.92
C GLU A 93 28.34 -2.99 0.05
N LYS A 94 29.29 -2.11 -0.21
CA LYS A 94 29.56 -0.96 0.66
C LYS A 94 28.85 0.31 0.20
N GLY A 95 28.62 0.46 -1.08
CA GLY A 95 27.90 1.59 -1.66
C GLY A 95 26.38 1.40 -1.58
N ILE A 96 25.64 2.51 -1.45
CA ILE A 96 24.18 2.49 -1.34
C ILE A 96 23.55 1.96 -2.63
N GLU A 97 24.03 2.39 -3.78
CA GLU A 97 23.48 1.99 -5.08
C GLU A 97 23.79 0.53 -5.40
N GLU A 98 25.00 0.08 -5.08
CA GLU A 98 25.43 -1.32 -5.22
C GLU A 98 24.60 -2.23 -4.29
N GLN A 99 24.31 -1.77 -3.07
CA GLN A 99 23.45 -2.51 -2.16
C GLN A 99 22.03 -2.63 -2.71
N LYS A 100 21.44 -1.53 -3.19
CA LYS A 100 20.10 -1.55 -3.81
C LYS A 100 20.05 -2.48 -5.02
N ALA A 101 21.05 -2.45 -5.88
CA ALA A 101 21.15 -3.31 -7.05
C ALA A 101 21.23 -4.79 -6.63
N SER A 102 22.12 -5.10 -5.67
CA SER A 102 22.33 -6.44 -5.14
C SER A 102 21.07 -7.02 -4.45
N GLU A 103 20.32 -6.20 -3.72
CA GLU A 103 19.05 -6.57 -3.13
C GLU A 103 17.97 -6.71 -4.22
N GLY A 104 17.96 -5.80 -5.20
CA GLY A 104 17.04 -5.79 -6.33
C GLY A 104 17.13 -7.06 -7.18
N GLU A 105 18.32 -7.54 -7.52
CA GLU A 105 18.52 -8.82 -8.23
C GLU A 105 17.82 -9.99 -7.53
N ARG A 106 17.83 -10.02 -6.19
CA ARG A 106 17.19 -11.09 -5.43
C ARG A 106 15.66 -10.95 -5.40
N VAL A 107 15.17 -9.72 -5.35
CA VAL A 107 13.74 -9.44 -5.44
C VAL A 107 13.25 -9.84 -6.83
N MET A 108 13.95 -9.44 -7.89
CA MET A 108 13.58 -9.76 -9.27
C MET A 108 13.52 -11.27 -9.55
N LYS A 109 14.41 -12.08 -8.95
CA LYS A 109 14.37 -13.55 -9.06
C LYS A 109 13.12 -14.19 -8.44
N LYS A 110 12.35 -13.44 -7.66
CA LYS A 110 11.12 -13.90 -6.99
C LYS A 110 9.85 -13.36 -7.66
N ILE A 111 9.99 -12.56 -8.70
CA ILE A 111 8.90 -11.94 -9.46
C ILE A 111 8.83 -12.61 -10.83
N ASP A 112 7.66 -13.08 -11.19
CA ASP A 112 7.39 -13.64 -12.50
C ASP A 112 6.89 -12.57 -13.50
N ALA A 113 7.03 -12.84 -14.79
CA ALA A 113 6.62 -11.89 -15.84
C ALA A 113 5.11 -11.56 -15.78
N ARG A 114 4.27 -12.49 -15.34
CA ARG A 114 2.82 -12.33 -15.23
C ARG A 114 2.35 -11.80 -13.89
N ASP A 115 3.24 -11.49 -12.96
CA ASP A 115 2.87 -10.91 -11.68
C ASP A 115 2.41 -9.47 -11.85
N PHE A 116 1.38 -9.08 -11.10
CA PHE A 116 1.05 -7.67 -10.87
C PHE A 116 1.85 -7.16 -9.68
N VAL A 117 2.81 -6.28 -9.95
CA VAL A 117 3.80 -5.83 -8.97
C VAL A 117 3.45 -4.47 -8.39
N VAL A 118 3.20 -4.43 -7.10
CA VAL A 118 2.94 -3.22 -6.32
C VAL A 118 4.16 -2.89 -5.48
N LEU A 119 4.83 -1.80 -5.85
CA LEU A 119 6.00 -1.31 -5.15
C LEU A 119 5.59 -0.45 -3.95
N MET A 120 5.99 -0.83 -2.75
CA MET A 120 5.79 0.00 -1.57
C MET A 120 6.84 1.10 -1.51
N CYS A 121 6.43 2.34 -1.77
CA CYS A 121 7.34 3.47 -1.92
C CYS A 121 6.74 4.74 -1.30
N GLU A 122 7.53 5.49 -0.54
CA GLU A 122 7.11 6.77 0.07
C GLU A 122 6.62 7.81 -0.94
N ARG A 123 7.10 7.72 -2.19
CA ARG A 123 6.73 8.60 -3.30
C ARG A 123 5.63 8.01 -4.18
N GLY A 124 5.05 6.89 -3.77
CA GLY A 124 3.97 6.23 -4.50
C GLY A 124 2.64 6.97 -4.41
N GLN A 125 1.65 6.46 -5.14
CA GLN A 125 0.28 6.95 -5.13
C GLN A 125 -0.41 6.61 -3.81
N SER A 126 -1.21 7.53 -3.27
CA SER A 126 -2.09 7.27 -2.11
C SER A 126 -3.39 6.65 -2.54
N TYR A 127 -3.88 5.73 -1.71
CA TYR A 127 -5.18 5.08 -1.87
C TYR A 127 -5.99 5.20 -0.58
N THR A 128 -7.31 5.34 -0.68
CA THR A 128 -8.20 4.99 0.43
C THR A 128 -8.27 3.47 0.55
N SER A 129 -8.73 2.94 1.68
CA SER A 129 -8.85 1.49 1.86
C SER A 129 -9.79 0.85 0.83
N GLU A 130 -10.87 1.55 0.45
CA GLU A 130 -11.82 1.11 -0.56
C GLU A 130 -11.18 1.08 -1.96
N ARG A 131 -10.43 2.13 -2.31
CA ARG A 131 -9.71 2.18 -3.59
C ARG A 131 -8.58 1.15 -3.64
N PHE A 132 -7.91 0.90 -2.53
CA PHE A 132 -6.93 -0.18 -2.44
C PHE A 132 -7.60 -1.54 -2.69
N ALA A 133 -8.76 -1.80 -2.09
CA ALA A 133 -9.54 -3.01 -2.33
C ALA A 133 -9.97 -3.15 -3.81
N SER A 134 -10.49 -2.06 -4.42
CA SER A 134 -11.01 -2.10 -5.79
C SER A 134 -9.91 -2.06 -6.85
N ASP A 135 -8.96 -1.15 -6.73
CA ASP A 135 -8.05 -0.77 -7.81
C ASP A 135 -6.70 -1.53 -7.73
N VAL A 136 -6.41 -2.14 -6.58
CA VAL A 136 -5.21 -2.95 -6.39
C VAL A 136 -5.57 -4.42 -6.21
N LEU A 137 -6.33 -4.76 -5.15
CA LEU A 137 -6.60 -6.15 -4.82
C LEU A 137 -7.47 -6.86 -5.87
N CYS A 138 -8.62 -6.30 -6.23
CA CYS A 138 -9.53 -6.94 -7.18
C CYS A 138 -9.07 -6.78 -8.63
N LYS A 139 -8.55 -5.60 -8.99
CA LYS A 139 -8.13 -5.32 -10.36
C LYS A 139 -7.01 -6.24 -10.85
N SER A 140 -6.10 -6.64 -9.98
CA SER A 140 -5.02 -7.57 -10.34
C SER A 140 -5.56 -8.92 -10.83
N GLY A 141 -6.65 -9.42 -10.24
CA GLY A 141 -7.34 -10.63 -10.71
C GLY A 141 -8.09 -10.41 -12.02
N ASP A 142 -8.79 -9.27 -12.17
CA ASP A 142 -9.56 -8.93 -13.37
C ASP A 142 -8.68 -8.81 -14.63
N LEU A 143 -7.43 -8.37 -14.47
CA LEU A 143 -6.46 -8.23 -15.58
C LEU A 143 -5.80 -9.54 -15.99
N GLY A 144 -6.13 -10.67 -15.35
CA GLY A 144 -5.59 -11.97 -15.68
C GLY A 144 -4.14 -12.20 -15.25
N HIS A 145 -3.67 -11.43 -14.28
CA HIS A 145 -2.34 -11.63 -13.69
C HIS A 145 -2.24 -12.97 -12.97
N GLY A 146 -1.05 -13.55 -12.96
CA GLY A 146 -0.79 -14.82 -12.29
C GLY A 146 -0.79 -14.71 -10.77
N ARG A 147 -0.26 -13.59 -10.25
CA ARG A 147 -0.09 -13.33 -8.82
C ARG A 147 -0.06 -11.82 -8.56
N LEU A 148 -0.56 -11.40 -7.41
CA LEU A 148 -0.39 -10.04 -6.86
C LEU A 148 0.84 -10.04 -5.94
N VAL A 149 1.81 -9.18 -6.21
CA VAL A 149 3.06 -9.13 -5.46
C VAL A 149 3.30 -7.73 -4.90
N PHE A 150 3.36 -7.63 -3.59
CA PHE A 150 3.78 -6.41 -2.90
C PHE A 150 5.27 -6.49 -2.59
N VAL A 151 6.03 -5.44 -2.92
CA VAL A 151 7.48 -5.41 -2.68
C VAL A 151 7.82 -4.32 -1.67
N ILE A 152 8.43 -4.72 -0.54
CA ILE A 152 8.95 -3.82 0.50
C ILE A 152 10.47 -3.85 0.42
N GLY A 153 11.09 -2.70 0.14
CA GLY A 153 12.53 -2.56 0.03
C GLY A 153 13.27 -2.58 1.37
N GLY A 154 14.58 -2.58 1.27
CA GLY A 154 15.48 -2.39 2.42
C GLY A 154 15.55 -0.92 2.89
N PRO A 155 16.48 -0.61 3.81
CA PRO A 155 16.61 0.73 4.42
C PRO A 155 16.85 1.87 3.41
N PHE A 156 17.47 1.55 2.27
CA PHE A 156 17.76 2.53 1.22
C PHE A 156 16.73 2.53 0.09
N GLY A 157 15.64 1.78 0.25
CA GLY A 157 14.56 1.67 -0.73
C GLY A 157 14.84 0.60 -1.81
N HIS A 158 14.38 0.86 -3.02
CA HIS A 158 14.39 -0.10 -4.13
C HIS A 158 15.44 0.25 -5.18
N GLY A 159 16.06 -0.77 -5.78
CA GLY A 159 16.88 -0.64 -6.97
C GLY A 159 16.07 -0.27 -8.21
N GLU A 160 16.74 0.25 -9.22
CA GLU A 160 16.11 0.74 -10.47
C GLU A 160 15.33 -0.35 -11.20
N GLU A 161 15.87 -1.55 -11.28
CA GLU A 161 15.23 -2.70 -11.94
C GLU A 161 13.86 -3.05 -11.31
N VAL A 162 13.78 -3.00 -9.97
CA VAL A 162 12.52 -3.27 -9.25
C VAL A 162 11.53 -2.14 -9.49
N ARG A 163 12.00 -0.88 -9.55
CA ARG A 163 11.17 0.28 -9.87
C ARG A 163 10.61 0.21 -11.29
N ALA A 164 11.45 -0.14 -12.25
CA ALA A 164 11.05 -0.28 -13.66
C ALA A 164 10.07 -1.43 -13.88
N ARG A 165 10.15 -2.51 -13.06
CA ARG A 165 9.24 -3.67 -13.15
C ARG A 165 7.87 -3.40 -12.53
N ALA A 166 7.74 -2.42 -11.64
CA ALA A 166 6.51 -2.20 -10.89
C ALA A 166 5.37 -1.71 -11.79
N ASP A 167 4.19 -2.33 -11.65
CA ASP A 167 2.96 -1.91 -12.34
C ASP A 167 2.29 -0.74 -11.59
N VAL A 168 2.45 -0.70 -10.27
CA VAL A 168 1.94 0.36 -9.38
C VAL A 168 2.97 0.67 -8.33
N SER A 169 3.15 1.96 -8.02
CA SER A 169 3.89 2.43 -6.85
C SER A 169 2.91 3.00 -5.83
N LEU A 170 2.89 2.45 -4.63
CA LEU A 170 1.93 2.74 -3.56
C LEU A 170 2.63 3.27 -2.31
N ARG A 171 2.09 4.33 -1.72
CA ARG A 171 2.48 4.81 -0.39
C ARG A 171 1.38 4.54 0.64
N LEU A 172 1.79 4.09 1.81
CA LEU A 172 0.88 3.81 2.93
C LEU A 172 0.53 5.08 3.72
N SER A 173 1.41 6.07 3.71
CA SER A 173 1.28 7.32 4.46
C SER A 173 2.13 8.41 3.81
N GLU A 174 1.85 9.65 4.14
CA GLU A 174 2.74 10.79 3.83
C GLU A 174 3.97 10.82 4.76
N MET A 175 3.91 10.13 5.89
CA MET A 175 5.02 9.96 6.81
C MET A 175 5.87 8.76 6.42
N VAL A 176 7.19 8.91 6.51
CA VAL A 176 8.14 7.81 6.29
C VAL A 176 8.00 6.79 7.43
N MET A 177 7.90 5.53 7.08
CA MET A 177 7.75 4.43 8.03
C MET A 177 8.98 3.53 8.04
N ASN A 178 9.32 3.02 9.23
CA ASN A 178 10.22 1.88 9.32
C ASN A 178 9.61 0.68 8.56
N HIS A 179 10.43 -0.09 7.83
CA HIS A 179 9.95 -1.19 7.00
C HIS A 179 9.20 -2.30 7.76
N ARG A 180 9.47 -2.52 9.06
CA ARG A 180 8.66 -3.44 9.89
C ARG A 180 7.27 -2.89 10.12
N VAL A 181 7.16 -1.59 10.44
CA VAL A 181 5.87 -0.92 10.62
C VAL A 181 5.12 -0.89 9.28
N ALA A 182 5.77 -0.52 8.19
CA ALA A 182 5.17 -0.53 6.85
C ALA A 182 4.61 -1.91 6.49
N ARG A 183 5.33 -2.99 6.82
CA ARG A 183 4.86 -4.37 6.60
C ARG A 183 3.62 -4.70 7.44
N MET A 184 3.57 -4.27 8.69
CA MET A 184 2.40 -4.45 9.55
C MET A 184 1.17 -3.70 9.02
N VAL A 185 1.37 -2.43 8.64
CA VAL A 185 0.30 -1.61 8.05
C VAL A 185 -0.20 -2.23 6.74
N LEU A 186 0.70 -2.70 5.88
CA LEU A 186 0.31 -3.38 4.65
C LEU A 186 -0.51 -4.65 4.91
N LEU A 187 -0.09 -5.49 5.85
CA LEU A 187 -0.83 -6.69 6.24
C LEU A 187 -2.24 -6.35 6.74
N GLU A 188 -2.36 -5.35 7.60
CA GLU A 188 -3.66 -4.85 8.08
C GLU A 188 -4.51 -4.35 6.92
N GLN A 189 -3.96 -3.57 5.99
CA GLN A 189 -4.69 -3.05 4.84
C GLN A 189 -5.10 -4.15 3.85
N ILE A 190 -4.31 -5.19 3.64
CA ILE A 190 -4.72 -6.36 2.84
C ILE A 190 -5.89 -7.08 3.52
N TYR A 191 -5.84 -7.29 4.82
CA TYR A 191 -6.94 -7.89 5.57
C TYR A 191 -8.21 -7.02 5.47
N ARG A 192 -8.10 -5.72 5.74
CA ARG A 192 -9.20 -4.74 5.61
C ARG A 192 -9.79 -4.73 4.20
N ALA A 193 -8.96 -4.77 3.17
CA ALA A 193 -9.43 -4.83 1.79
C ALA A 193 -10.29 -6.08 1.53
N TRP A 194 -9.92 -7.24 2.06
CA TRP A 194 -10.73 -8.44 1.97
C TRP A 194 -12.07 -8.30 2.71
N THR A 195 -12.09 -7.70 3.89
CA THR A 195 -13.35 -7.47 4.62
C THR A 195 -14.27 -6.49 3.88
N ILE A 196 -13.72 -5.46 3.23
CA ILE A 196 -14.47 -4.55 2.36
C ILE A 196 -15.07 -5.31 1.16
N VAL A 197 -14.28 -6.13 0.49
CA VAL A 197 -14.73 -6.94 -0.65
C VAL A 197 -15.86 -7.89 -0.26
N ARG A 198 -15.81 -8.45 0.93
CA ARG A 198 -16.82 -9.37 1.46
C ARG A 198 -18.00 -8.68 2.14
N GLY A 199 -17.96 -7.36 2.31
CA GLY A 199 -19.01 -6.60 3.01
C GLY A 199 -19.09 -6.88 4.51
N GLU A 200 -17.98 -7.25 5.13
CA GLU A 200 -17.91 -7.54 6.56
C GLU A 200 -17.78 -6.28 7.41
N PRO A 201 -18.29 -6.25 8.68
CA PRO A 201 -18.36 -5.06 9.51
C PRO A 201 -17.01 -4.67 10.16
N TYR A 202 -15.88 -4.92 9.52
CA TYR A 202 -14.57 -4.50 10.01
C TYR A 202 -14.19 -3.09 9.57
N HIS A 203 -14.72 -2.66 8.42
CA HIS A 203 -14.49 -1.33 7.86
C HIS A 203 -15.70 -0.44 8.19
N HIS A 204 -15.46 0.67 8.90
CA HIS A 204 -16.45 1.65 9.32
C HIS A 204 -16.24 2.99 8.61
#